data_490408f8f5df7e2bb878aab98040b110
#
_entry.id   490408f8f5df7e2bb878aab98040b110
#
_cell.length_a   1.000
_cell.length_b   1.000
_cell.length_c   1.000
_cell.angle_alpha   90.00
_cell.angle_beta   90.00
_cell.angle_gamma   90.00
#
_symmetry.space_group_name_H-M   'P 1'
#
loop_
_entity.id
_entity.type
_entity.pdbx_description
1 polymer ?
#
loop_
_entity_poly.entity_id
_entity_poly.type
_entity_poly.pdbx_seq_one_letter_code
_entity_poly.pdbx_strand_id
1 'polypeptide(L)'
;MSQTKSGLIVEKLVNEADHVQLSRLVTEHAWRADNGQAHTIHELYIDNGELSLGSSPLRGREAIREWGRQLVANPPWRVIRHVCGNMRFVSDGPDAAEGTTILTVFMVAGSEAASTQPFSVGEDHDRFVRTEDGWRFVSRRWVELFARGDVLNLPQEANNLS
;
A
#
# COMPACT_ATOMS: atom_id res chain seq x y z
N MET A 1 44.99 13.41 -5.96
CA MET A 1 43.69 14.10 -5.89
C MET A 1 42.60 13.10 -6.13
N SER A 2 41.98 12.65 -5.06
CA SER A 2 40.88 11.63 -5.11
C SER A 2 39.58 12.36 -5.42
N GLN A 3 39.01 12.12 -6.60
CA GLN A 3 37.64 12.55 -6.90
C GLN A 3 36.68 11.61 -6.17
N THR A 4 36.10 12.09 -5.10
CA THR A 4 34.94 11.47 -4.46
C THR A 4 33.76 11.61 -5.43
N LYS A 5 33.46 10.54 -6.18
CA LYS A 5 32.19 10.45 -6.91
C LYS A 5 31.10 10.37 -5.86
N SER A 6 30.37 11.47 -5.67
CA SER A 6 29.07 11.47 -5.05
C SER A 6 28.16 10.65 -5.96
N GLY A 7 28.08 9.35 -5.71
CA GLY A 7 27.14 8.46 -6.36
C GLY A 7 25.73 8.86 -5.88
N LEU A 8 25.03 9.64 -6.67
CA LEU A 8 23.62 9.90 -6.46
C LEU A 8 22.88 8.53 -6.43
N ILE A 9 22.04 8.37 -5.45
CA ILE A 9 21.11 7.23 -5.23
C ILE A 9 20.28 6.86 -6.50
N VAL A 10 20.32 7.70 -7.53
CA VAL A 10 19.66 7.54 -8.85
C VAL A 10 20.00 6.20 -9.55
N GLU A 11 21.19 5.61 -9.30
CA GLU A 11 21.62 4.37 -9.93
C GLU A 11 20.79 3.13 -9.49
N LYS A 12 20.00 3.22 -8.42
CA LYS A 12 19.16 2.15 -7.90
C LYS A 12 17.68 2.25 -8.29
N LEU A 13 17.25 3.33 -8.92
CA LEU A 13 15.86 3.47 -9.34
C LEU A 13 15.55 2.47 -10.47
N VAL A 14 14.32 1.98 -10.48
CA VAL A 14 13.82 1.21 -11.62
C VAL A 14 13.78 2.06 -12.88
N ASN A 15 13.79 1.44 -14.06
CA ASN A 15 13.63 2.16 -15.32
C ASN A 15 12.20 2.74 -15.46
N GLU A 16 12.01 3.63 -16.42
CA GLU A 16 10.74 4.35 -16.63
C GLU A 16 9.56 3.40 -16.90
N ALA A 17 9.77 2.35 -17.69
CA ALA A 17 8.71 1.40 -18.01
C ALA A 17 8.25 0.64 -16.76
N ASP A 18 9.17 0.21 -15.92
CA ASP A 18 8.88 -0.44 -14.66
C ASP A 18 8.24 0.53 -13.66
N HIS A 19 8.71 1.78 -13.61
CA HIS A 19 8.10 2.80 -12.77
C HIS A 19 6.62 2.99 -13.11
N VAL A 20 6.27 3.07 -14.40
CA VAL A 20 4.89 3.19 -14.85
C VAL A 20 4.05 1.97 -14.46
N GLN A 21 4.58 0.76 -14.64
CA GLN A 21 3.86 -0.48 -14.30
C GLN A 21 3.63 -0.62 -12.79
N LEU A 22 4.65 -0.34 -11.98
CA LEU A 22 4.55 -0.38 -10.52
C LEU A 22 3.60 0.70 -9.99
N SER A 23 3.64 1.91 -10.54
CA SER A 23 2.69 2.97 -10.18
C SER A 23 1.26 2.58 -10.50
N ARG A 24 1.01 1.93 -11.65
CA ARG A 24 -0.32 1.40 -11.99
C ARG A 24 -0.78 0.32 -11.02
N LEU A 25 0.11 -0.59 -10.63
CA LEU A 25 -0.20 -1.65 -9.67
C LEU A 25 -0.59 -1.07 -8.30
N VAL A 26 0.17 -0.07 -7.80
CA VAL A 26 -0.11 0.63 -6.55
C VAL A 26 -1.46 1.36 -6.61
N THR A 27 -1.71 2.11 -7.67
CA THR A 27 -2.97 2.86 -7.82
C THR A 27 -4.17 1.94 -8.05
N GLU A 28 -4.00 0.82 -8.74
CA GLU A 28 -5.05 -0.19 -8.92
C GLU A 28 -5.48 -0.82 -7.59
N HIS A 29 -4.53 -1.09 -6.69
CA HIS A 29 -4.83 -1.57 -5.35
C HIS A 29 -5.75 -0.59 -4.59
N ALA A 30 -5.37 0.69 -4.56
CA ALA A 30 -6.15 1.76 -3.93
C ALA A 30 -7.52 1.92 -4.59
N TRP A 31 -7.58 1.90 -5.92
CA TRP A 31 -8.81 2.05 -6.68
C TRP A 31 -9.81 0.91 -6.38
N ARG A 32 -9.36 -0.34 -6.30
CA ARG A 32 -10.20 -1.49 -5.95
C ARG A 32 -10.77 -1.37 -4.53
N ALA A 33 -9.96 -0.92 -3.58
CA ALA A 33 -10.43 -0.66 -2.21
C ALA A 33 -11.51 0.42 -2.17
N ASP A 34 -11.30 1.53 -2.90
CA ASP A 34 -12.18 2.69 -2.91
C ASP A 34 -13.53 2.46 -3.61
N ASN A 35 -13.58 1.48 -4.50
CA ASN A 35 -14.73 1.27 -5.39
C ASN A 35 -15.45 -0.07 -5.13
N GLY A 36 -15.33 -0.62 -3.92
CA GLY A 36 -16.07 -1.82 -3.51
C GLY A 36 -15.57 -3.11 -4.16
N GLN A 37 -14.34 -3.12 -4.68
CA GLN A 37 -13.72 -4.27 -5.32
C GLN A 37 -12.60 -4.89 -4.48
N ALA A 38 -12.59 -4.64 -3.17
CA ALA A 38 -11.54 -5.15 -2.28
C ALA A 38 -11.38 -6.68 -2.36
N HIS A 39 -12.44 -7.42 -2.69
CA HIS A 39 -12.41 -8.87 -2.88
C HIS A 39 -11.53 -9.34 -4.04
N THR A 40 -11.15 -8.45 -4.97
CA THR A 40 -10.25 -8.73 -6.10
C THR A 40 -8.80 -8.30 -5.86
N ILE A 41 -8.52 -7.60 -4.77
CA ILE A 41 -7.16 -7.10 -4.44
C ILE A 41 -6.14 -8.24 -4.40
N HIS A 42 -6.53 -9.43 -3.97
CA HIS A 42 -5.67 -10.61 -3.91
C HIS A 42 -5.03 -10.98 -5.26
N GLU A 43 -5.64 -10.62 -6.39
CA GLU A 43 -5.11 -10.87 -7.74
C GLU A 43 -3.83 -10.08 -8.04
N LEU A 44 -3.60 -8.99 -7.30
CA LEU A 44 -2.43 -8.13 -7.45
C LEU A 44 -1.18 -8.69 -6.75
N TYR A 45 -1.34 -9.77 -5.98
CA TYR A 45 -0.28 -10.41 -5.20
C TYR A 45 0.16 -11.73 -5.83
N ILE A 46 1.38 -12.18 -5.48
CA ILE A 46 1.79 -13.58 -5.69
C ILE A 46 1.01 -14.50 -4.74
N ASP A 47 1.02 -15.81 -4.98
CA ASP A 47 0.19 -16.77 -4.23
C ASP A 47 0.43 -16.73 -2.72
N ASN A 48 1.69 -16.58 -2.29
CA ASN A 48 2.09 -16.45 -0.89
C ASN A 48 2.35 -15.00 -0.47
N GLY A 49 1.76 -14.02 -1.18
CA GLY A 49 1.91 -12.59 -0.89
C GLY A 49 1.36 -12.20 0.47
N GLU A 50 1.83 -11.09 1.00
CA GLU A 50 1.48 -10.60 2.33
C GLU A 50 0.92 -9.16 2.27
N LEU A 51 -0.19 -8.92 2.97
CA LEU A 51 -0.76 -7.60 3.19
C LEU A 51 -0.85 -7.32 4.69
N SER A 52 -0.15 -6.28 5.15
CA SER A 52 -0.11 -5.86 6.54
C SER A 52 -0.71 -4.45 6.68
N LEU A 53 -1.88 -4.36 7.31
CA LEU A 53 -2.62 -3.11 7.55
C LEU A 53 -2.69 -2.76 9.05
N GLY A 54 -1.99 -3.48 9.90
CA GLY A 54 -1.99 -3.34 11.35
C GLY A 54 -1.29 -4.53 11.99
N SER A 55 -1.83 -5.00 13.13
CA SER A 55 -1.20 -5.97 14.03
C SER A 55 -0.92 -7.35 13.45
N SER A 56 -1.76 -7.83 12.54
CA SER A 56 -1.64 -9.19 12.02
C SER A 56 -1.64 -9.19 10.50
N PRO A 57 -0.53 -9.59 9.87
CA PRO A 57 -0.46 -9.66 8.42
C PRO A 57 -1.37 -10.75 7.85
N LEU A 58 -2.03 -10.43 6.74
CA LEU A 58 -2.78 -11.37 5.93
C LEU A 58 -1.79 -12.10 5.02
N ARG A 59 -1.64 -13.40 5.17
CA ARG A 59 -0.68 -14.21 4.42
C ARG A 59 -1.35 -15.10 3.41
N GLY A 60 -0.92 -14.95 2.15
CA GLY A 60 -1.44 -15.67 1.00
C GLY A 60 -2.69 -15.03 0.39
N ARG A 61 -2.86 -15.27 -0.91
CA ARG A 61 -3.98 -14.71 -1.70
C ARG A 61 -5.35 -15.01 -1.10
N GLU A 62 -5.54 -16.20 -0.50
CA GLU A 62 -6.82 -16.59 0.08
C GLU A 62 -7.19 -15.74 1.31
N ALA A 63 -6.21 -15.47 2.20
CA ALA A 63 -6.45 -14.62 3.36
C ALA A 63 -6.76 -13.17 2.93
N ILE A 64 -6.07 -12.65 1.91
CA ILE A 64 -6.31 -11.31 1.34
C ILE A 64 -7.70 -11.27 0.69
N ARG A 65 -8.10 -12.32 -0.04
CA ARG A 65 -9.42 -12.41 -0.68
C ARG A 65 -10.55 -12.41 0.35
N GLU A 66 -10.42 -13.22 1.39
CA GLU A 66 -11.44 -13.31 2.44
C GLU A 66 -11.59 -11.99 3.20
N TRP A 67 -10.48 -11.34 3.56
CA TRP A 67 -10.49 -9.99 4.11
C TRP A 67 -11.23 -9.01 3.18
N GLY A 68 -10.91 -9.00 1.89
CA GLY A 68 -11.55 -8.13 0.92
C GLY A 68 -13.04 -8.40 0.76
N ARG A 69 -13.50 -9.67 0.85
CA ARG A 69 -14.91 -10.03 0.83
C ARG A 69 -15.66 -9.51 2.05
N GLN A 70 -15.06 -9.64 3.24
CA GLN A 70 -15.63 -9.11 4.48
C GLN A 70 -15.75 -7.60 4.42
N LEU A 71 -14.73 -6.93 3.89
CA LEU A 71 -14.72 -5.47 3.73
C LEU A 71 -15.82 -4.98 2.77
N VAL A 72 -16.06 -5.70 1.67
CA VAL A 72 -17.15 -5.37 0.72
C VAL A 72 -18.52 -5.64 1.35
N ALA A 73 -18.65 -6.72 2.11
CA ALA A 73 -19.92 -7.09 2.74
C ALA A 73 -20.33 -6.11 3.86
N ASN A 74 -19.37 -5.62 4.64
CA ASN A 74 -19.59 -4.78 5.81
C ASN A 74 -18.53 -3.66 5.88
N PRO A 75 -18.56 -2.67 4.96
CA PRO A 75 -17.57 -1.60 4.98
C PRO A 75 -17.74 -0.74 6.25
N PRO A 76 -16.65 -0.49 7.00
CA PRO A 76 -16.72 0.38 8.19
C PRO A 76 -16.84 1.86 7.85
N TRP A 77 -16.91 2.19 6.57
CA TRP A 77 -17.06 3.55 6.05
C TRP A 77 -18.24 3.66 5.10
N ARG A 78 -18.76 4.85 4.96
CA ARG A 78 -19.73 5.23 3.93
C ARG A 78 -19.03 5.60 2.62
N VAL A 79 -17.89 6.30 2.75
CA VAL A 79 -17.00 6.65 1.64
C VAL A 79 -15.55 6.64 2.09
N ILE A 80 -14.67 6.16 1.24
CA ILE A 80 -13.23 6.17 1.42
C ILE A 80 -12.55 6.60 0.13
N ARG A 81 -11.44 7.32 0.22
CA ARG A 81 -10.54 7.63 -0.91
C ARG A 81 -9.10 7.60 -0.47
N HIS A 82 -8.30 6.90 -1.23
CA HIS A 82 -6.86 6.83 -1.09
C HIS A 82 -6.19 7.71 -2.15
N VAL A 83 -5.33 8.62 -1.72
CA VAL A 83 -4.49 9.41 -2.61
C VAL A 83 -3.06 8.90 -2.49
N CYS A 84 -2.58 8.24 -3.54
CA CYS A 84 -1.23 7.72 -3.65
C CYS A 84 -0.31 8.79 -4.23
N GLY A 85 0.79 9.09 -3.57
CA GLY A 85 1.74 10.13 -4.02
C GLY A 85 3.18 9.80 -3.67
N ASN A 86 4.11 10.63 -4.19
CA ASN A 86 5.55 10.51 -3.92
C ASN A 86 6.08 9.08 -4.05
N MET A 87 5.62 8.38 -5.08
CA MET A 87 6.01 6.99 -5.33
C MET A 87 7.47 6.91 -5.70
N ARG A 88 8.20 6.06 -5.00
CA ARG A 88 9.61 5.79 -5.27
C ARG A 88 9.83 4.29 -5.34
N PHE A 89 10.39 3.81 -6.45
CA PHE A 89 10.70 2.40 -6.67
C PHE A 89 12.18 2.20 -6.91
N VAL A 90 12.76 1.26 -6.17
CA VAL A 90 14.16 0.90 -6.21
C VAL A 90 14.31 -0.51 -6.73
N SER A 91 15.22 -0.73 -7.68
CA SER A 91 15.50 -2.06 -8.21
C SER A 91 16.22 -2.92 -7.15
N ASP A 92 15.75 -4.13 -6.95
CA ASP A 92 16.37 -5.19 -6.16
C ASP A 92 16.72 -6.38 -7.07
N GLY A 93 17.32 -6.08 -8.22
CA GLY A 93 17.65 -7.03 -9.26
C GLY A 93 16.77 -6.86 -10.52
N PRO A 94 16.90 -7.77 -11.51
CA PRO A 94 16.21 -7.62 -12.80
C PRO A 94 14.69 -7.79 -12.70
N ASP A 95 14.23 -8.63 -11.77
CA ASP A 95 12.83 -9.02 -11.63
C ASP A 95 12.26 -8.74 -10.24
N ALA A 96 12.93 -7.91 -9.43
CA ALA A 96 12.49 -7.52 -8.11
C ALA A 96 12.64 -6.00 -7.89
N ALA A 97 11.75 -5.44 -7.10
CA ALA A 97 11.79 -4.03 -6.71
C ALA A 97 11.21 -3.83 -5.30
N GLU A 98 11.67 -2.78 -4.66
CA GLU A 98 11.07 -2.24 -3.44
C GLU A 98 10.45 -0.87 -3.73
N GLY A 99 9.41 -0.51 -3.00
CA GLY A 99 8.74 0.76 -3.18
C GLY A 99 8.27 1.39 -1.89
N THR A 100 8.23 2.72 -1.92
CA THR A 100 7.52 3.52 -0.92
C THR A 100 6.53 4.45 -1.61
N THR A 101 5.35 4.58 -1.01
CA THR A 101 4.28 5.44 -1.50
C THR A 101 3.70 6.21 -0.33
N ILE A 102 3.62 7.53 -0.41
CA ILE A 102 2.82 8.30 0.55
C ILE A 102 1.35 8.05 0.24
N LEU A 103 0.63 7.59 1.25
CA LEU A 103 -0.80 7.35 1.15
C LEU A 103 -1.55 8.32 2.08
N THR A 104 -2.44 9.12 1.49
CA THR A 104 -3.37 9.99 2.23
C THR A 104 -4.76 9.39 2.14
N VAL A 105 -5.38 9.11 3.29
CA VAL A 105 -6.69 8.48 3.37
C VAL A 105 -7.73 9.51 3.81
N PHE A 106 -8.75 9.69 3.01
CA PHE A 106 -9.98 10.40 3.38
C PHE A 106 -11.08 9.37 3.62
N MET A 107 -11.73 9.44 4.76
CA MET A 107 -12.76 8.47 5.13
C MET A 107 -13.89 9.15 5.91
N VAL A 108 -15.10 8.70 5.66
CA VAL A 108 -16.30 9.09 6.40
C VAL A 108 -16.97 7.84 6.92
N ALA A 109 -17.11 7.73 8.25
CA ALA A 109 -17.82 6.65 8.91
C ALA A 109 -19.26 7.06 9.24
N GLY A 110 -20.20 6.11 9.16
CA GLY A 110 -21.58 6.30 9.60
C GLY A 110 -22.27 7.53 9.00
N SER A 111 -22.90 8.33 9.87
CA SER A 111 -23.64 9.56 9.53
C SER A 111 -22.80 10.83 9.64
N GLU A 112 -21.51 10.74 9.87
CA GLU A 112 -20.62 11.90 9.98
C GLU A 112 -20.66 12.80 8.73
N ALA A 113 -20.45 14.10 8.92
CA ALA A 113 -20.24 15.02 7.81
C ALA A 113 -18.89 14.73 7.14
N ALA A 114 -18.85 14.84 5.79
CA ALA A 114 -17.61 14.75 5.07
C ALA A 114 -16.65 15.87 5.47
N SER A 115 -15.38 15.51 5.73
CA SER A 115 -14.32 16.45 6.09
C SER A 115 -13.30 16.52 4.98
N THR A 116 -12.72 17.71 4.79
CA THR A 116 -11.54 17.90 3.92
C THR A 116 -10.22 17.57 4.63
N GLN A 117 -10.27 17.23 5.92
CA GLN A 117 -9.09 16.76 6.64
C GLN A 117 -8.90 15.28 6.38
N PRO A 118 -7.67 14.82 6.13
CA PRO A 118 -7.36 13.42 6.03
C PRO A 118 -7.75 12.66 7.30
N PHE A 119 -8.20 11.42 7.13
CA PHE A 119 -8.38 10.48 8.24
C PHE A 119 -7.04 9.99 8.77
N SER A 120 -6.16 9.59 7.87
CA SER A 120 -4.77 9.23 8.18
C SER A 120 -3.85 9.53 7.00
N VAL A 121 -2.56 9.70 7.31
CA VAL A 121 -1.49 9.82 6.32
C VAL A 121 -0.34 8.92 6.76
N GLY A 122 0.23 8.18 5.85
CA GLY A 122 1.35 7.30 6.13
C GLY A 122 2.06 6.85 4.87
N GLU A 123 2.76 5.75 4.99
CA GLU A 123 3.53 5.15 3.91
C GLU A 123 3.15 3.70 3.70
N ASP A 124 2.95 3.31 2.44
CA ASP A 124 3.03 1.92 2.03
C ASP A 124 4.49 1.56 1.75
N HIS A 125 4.96 0.48 2.36
CA HIS A 125 6.25 -0.15 2.08
C HIS A 125 5.99 -1.44 1.33
N ASP A 126 6.40 -1.46 0.08
CA ASP A 126 6.08 -2.53 -0.87
C ASP A 126 7.31 -3.30 -1.31
N ARG A 127 7.14 -4.60 -1.53
CA ARG A 127 8.06 -5.44 -2.28
C ARG A 127 7.33 -6.04 -3.46
N PHE A 128 8.00 -6.06 -4.61
CA PHE A 128 7.44 -6.50 -5.87
C PHE A 128 8.32 -7.54 -6.53
N VAL A 129 7.70 -8.39 -7.33
CA VAL A 129 8.39 -9.31 -8.24
C VAL A 129 7.72 -9.28 -9.61
N ARG A 130 8.53 -9.44 -10.66
CA ARG A 130 8.05 -9.60 -12.02
C ARG A 130 7.68 -11.07 -12.25
N THR A 131 6.47 -11.31 -12.71
CA THR A 131 5.97 -12.63 -13.13
C THR A 131 5.73 -12.63 -14.63
N GLU A 132 5.33 -13.77 -15.19
CA GLU A 132 4.93 -13.87 -16.61
C GLU A 132 3.74 -12.92 -16.93
N ASP A 133 2.87 -12.68 -15.94
CA ASP A 133 1.71 -11.78 -16.07
C ASP A 133 2.01 -10.33 -15.67
N GLY A 134 3.27 -9.93 -15.50
CA GLY A 134 3.69 -8.61 -15.08
C GLY A 134 4.04 -8.51 -13.59
N TRP A 135 4.18 -7.29 -13.10
CA TRP A 135 4.55 -7.05 -11.71
C TRP A 135 3.43 -7.44 -10.73
N ARG A 136 3.82 -8.03 -9.58
CA ARG A 136 2.93 -8.41 -8.49
C ARG A 136 3.53 -7.99 -7.14
N PHE A 137 2.67 -7.74 -6.17
CA PHE A 137 3.11 -7.55 -4.79
C PHE A 137 3.61 -8.89 -4.21
N VAL A 138 4.80 -8.86 -3.62
CA VAL A 138 5.29 -9.87 -2.69
C VAL A 138 4.78 -9.55 -1.29
N SER A 139 4.88 -8.26 -0.92
CA SER A 139 4.31 -7.77 0.34
C SER A 139 3.96 -6.30 0.24
N ARG A 140 2.95 -5.90 0.99
CA ARG A 140 2.59 -4.51 1.26
C ARG A 140 2.42 -4.32 2.75
N ARG A 141 3.05 -3.29 3.31
CA ARG A 141 2.92 -2.93 4.70
C ARG A 141 2.60 -1.44 4.86
N TRP A 142 1.44 -1.17 5.45
CA TRP A 142 1.05 0.18 5.84
C TRP A 142 1.77 0.62 7.13
N VAL A 143 2.29 1.84 7.13
CA VAL A 143 2.89 2.50 8.29
C VAL A 143 2.19 3.83 8.48
N GLU A 144 1.33 3.93 9.48
CA GLU A 144 0.65 5.17 9.81
C GLU A 144 1.62 6.17 10.46
N LEU A 145 1.71 7.37 9.90
CA LEU A 145 2.53 8.47 10.43
C LEU A 145 1.68 9.53 11.13
N PHE A 146 0.48 9.78 10.64
CA PHE A 146 -0.46 10.75 11.18
C PHE A 146 -1.86 10.16 11.17
N ALA A 147 -2.53 10.19 12.30
CA ALA A 147 -3.91 9.77 12.45
C ALA A 147 -4.73 10.88 13.08
N ARG A 148 -5.99 10.96 12.68
CA ARG A 148 -6.98 11.78 13.39
C ARG A 148 -7.35 11.05 14.69
N GLY A 149 -7.09 11.67 15.84
CA GLY A 149 -7.06 11.03 17.16
C GLY A 149 -8.39 10.52 17.71
N ASP A 150 -9.48 10.62 16.95
CA ASP A 150 -10.85 10.39 17.42
C ASP A 150 -11.58 9.23 16.70
N VAL A 151 -10.93 8.48 15.82
CA VAL A 151 -11.67 7.56 14.96
C VAL A 151 -10.98 6.20 14.79
N LEU A 152 -11.77 5.18 15.08
CA LEU A 152 -11.56 3.74 14.93
C LEU A 152 -10.55 3.12 15.89
N ASN A 153 -11.08 2.35 16.85
CA ASN A 153 -10.38 1.26 17.50
C ASN A 153 -10.10 0.13 16.46
N LEU A 154 -9.25 0.43 15.48
CA LEU A 154 -8.48 -0.67 14.88
C LEU A 154 -7.53 -1.16 15.97
N PRO A 155 -7.37 -2.48 16.15
CA PRO A 155 -6.43 -3.00 17.11
C PRO A 155 -5.06 -2.39 16.80
N GLN A 156 -4.61 -1.46 17.63
CA GLN A 156 -3.27 -0.90 17.52
C GLN A 156 -2.30 -1.91 18.11
N GLU A 157 -1.33 -2.34 17.32
CA GLU A 157 -0.14 -2.92 17.91
C GLU A 157 0.57 -1.83 18.71
N ALA A 158 0.89 -2.18 19.96
CA ALA A 158 1.73 -1.33 20.78
C ALA A 158 3.05 -1.08 20.04
N ASN A 159 3.31 0.17 19.69
CA ASN A 159 4.60 0.62 19.22
C ASN A 159 5.62 0.43 20.34
N ASN A 160 6.25 -0.74 20.38
CA ASN A 160 7.51 -0.93 21.11
C ASN A 160 8.65 -0.39 20.24
N LEU A 161 8.78 0.92 20.20
CA LEU A 161 10.01 1.60 19.89
C LEU A 161 10.71 1.91 21.21
N SER A 162 11.53 1.00 21.66
CA SER A 162 12.58 1.23 22.64
C SER A 162 13.93 0.95 21.99
#